data_280a7609d98e1274f1feaf5dd7e0952f
#
_entry.id   280a7609d98e1274f1feaf5dd7e0952f
#
_cell.length_a   1.000
_cell.length_b   1.000
_cell.length_c   1.000
_cell.angle_alpha   90.00
_cell.angle_beta   90.00
_cell.angle_gamma   90.00
#
_symmetry.space_group_name_H-M   'P 1'
#
loop_
_entity.id
_entity.type
_entity.pdbx_description
1 polymer ?
#
loop_
_entity_poly.entity_id
_entity_poly.type
_entity_poly.pdbx_seq_one_letter_code
_entity_poly.pdbx_strand_id
1 'polypeptide(L)'
;MSAAPDMQARFDALPPYDASPFAGRGRQPRATANDEPVKVIATPYEWRDPRTIKPREWVYGRSIQRGHLRAVVAQGAAGKTILSVGEALAMATGRNLLGQEVPGGPKRVWLWNLEDDREELSRIIQAACKHWGITAADIGGRLFVDSALDGAILKLATSTAAEGLVINRPLVGALTDELLARGVDYFHVDPFVSSHAANESDNMEIDAIAKEWALVGKKANCGIGLAHHVSKAGAAEATALSARGAVSLINACRSVLVLNRMTEDEAKKYGIEQERRRRYFRTYDDKNNRAPPSDDSDWFRMVSVSLDNAAPDDVDSDGDNMGVVVPWSPPDAFEGVTVDHLRKVQAIVAAGEYKDHATAKPWVGEAVAEVLGLSTEKGAVADRAKITGILRTWVDNGALKRVQKRDPGRREERWYVEVGEAPI
;
A
#
# COMPACT_ATOMS: atom_id res chain seq x y z
N MET A 1 42.90 3.43 -44.48
CA MET A 1 42.84 2.49 -43.31
C MET A 1 43.80 3.02 -42.26
N SER A 2 43.27 3.80 -41.32
CA SER A 2 44.06 4.36 -40.21
C SER A 2 43.97 3.37 -39.03
N ALA A 3 45.13 2.87 -38.58
CA ALA A 3 45.20 1.96 -37.45
C ALA A 3 44.82 2.69 -36.16
N ALA A 4 43.93 2.07 -35.35
CA ALA A 4 43.58 2.58 -34.01
C ALA A 4 44.85 2.55 -33.13
N PRO A 5 45.07 3.58 -32.31
CA PRO A 5 46.23 3.60 -31.41
C PRO A 5 46.08 2.55 -30.31
N ASP A 6 47.17 1.82 -30.08
CA ASP A 6 47.28 0.79 -29.06
C ASP A 6 47.03 1.36 -27.67
N MET A 7 45.92 0.97 -27.06
CA MET A 7 45.53 1.40 -25.71
C MET A 7 46.43 0.85 -24.62
N GLN A 8 47.08 -0.29 -24.85
CA GLN A 8 48.02 -0.90 -23.89
C GLN A 8 49.28 -0.04 -23.70
N ALA A 9 49.82 0.50 -24.79
CA ALA A 9 50.99 1.39 -24.74
C ALA A 9 50.71 2.72 -24.00
N ARG A 10 49.42 3.14 -23.90
CA ARG A 10 49.03 4.31 -23.11
C ARG A 10 48.93 4.04 -21.61
N PHE A 11 48.58 2.80 -21.22
CA PHE A 11 48.55 2.41 -19.81
C PHE A 11 49.95 2.24 -19.22
N ASP A 12 50.87 1.71 -19.98
CA ASP A 12 52.24 1.46 -19.56
C ASP A 12 53.11 2.76 -19.46
N ALA A 13 52.59 3.86 -20.03
CA ALA A 13 53.25 5.17 -19.99
C ALA A 13 52.82 6.07 -18.85
N LEU A 14 51.86 5.64 -18.00
CA LEU A 14 51.45 6.40 -16.83
C LEU A 14 52.48 6.28 -15.71
N PRO A 15 52.91 7.39 -15.08
CA PRO A 15 53.79 7.31 -13.93
C PRO A 15 53.11 6.53 -12.79
N PRO A 16 53.87 5.81 -11.97
CA PRO A 16 53.27 5.10 -10.83
C PRO A 16 52.54 6.06 -9.93
N TYR A 17 51.29 5.69 -9.57
CA TYR A 17 50.42 6.48 -8.70
C TYR A 17 51.08 6.69 -7.34
N ASP A 18 51.52 7.91 -7.05
CA ASP A 18 52.07 8.28 -5.75
C ASP A 18 50.92 8.54 -4.78
N ALA A 19 50.66 7.60 -3.89
CA ALA A 19 49.64 7.68 -2.84
C ALA A 19 50.08 8.55 -1.63
N SER A 20 51.10 9.37 -1.75
CA SER A 20 51.77 10.08 -0.64
C SER A 20 51.37 11.53 -0.34
N PRO A 21 50.11 12.04 -0.51
CA PRO A 21 49.71 13.28 0.18
C PRO A 21 48.82 13.08 1.42
N PHE A 22 48.44 11.85 1.79
CA PHE A 22 47.55 11.62 2.92
C PHE A 22 48.18 10.91 4.14
N ALA A 23 49.52 11.00 4.27
CA ALA A 23 50.22 10.54 5.49
C ALA A 23 50.02 11.56 6.63
N GLY A 24 48.78 11.85 7.03
CA GLY A 24 48.36 12.57 8.23
C GLY A 24 48.02 11.57 9.32
N ARG A 25 48.91 11.39 10.28
CA ARG A 25 48.78 10.80 11.63
C ARG A 25 47.45 10.10 11.93
N GLY A 26 47.16 8.98 11.31
CA GLY A 26 46.09 8.09 11.68
C GLY A 26 46.61 7.05 12.71
N ARG A 27 45.94 6.94 13.85
CA ARG A 27 46.06 5.81 14.77
C ARG A 27 45.91 4.53 13.94
N GLN A 28 46.92 3.70 13.92
CA GLN A 28 46.83 2.34 13.36
C GLN A 28 45.65 1.63 14.08
N PRO A 29 44.69 1.04 13.37
CA PRO A 29 43.72 0.18 14.01
C PRO A 29 44.47 -0.96 14.68
N ARG A 30 44.25 -1.17 15.95
CA ARG A 30 44.74 -2.34 16.69
C ARG A 30 44.13 -3.56 15.98
N ALA A 31 44.97 -4.36 15.34
CA ALA A 31 44.59 -5.66 14.80
C ALA A 31 43.93 -6.46 15.94
N THR A 32 42.65 -6.70 15.85
CA THR A 32 41.94 -7.67 16.70
C THR A 32 42.27 -9.06 16.16
N ALA A 33 42.57 -10.00 17.07
CA ALA A 33 43.12 -11.32 16.82
C ALA A 33 42.15 -12.29 16.08
N ASN A 34 41.53 -11.86 14.97
CA ASN A 34 40.67 -12.69 14.15
C ASN A 34 40.73 -12.33 12.65
N ASP A 35 41.92 -11.90 12.17
CA ASP A 35 42.16 -11.72 10.73
C ASP A 35 42.53 -13.06 10.08
N GLU A 36 41.67 -14.08 10.18
CA GLU A 36 41.73 -15.17 9.21
C GLU A 36 41.32 -14.60 7.84
N PRO A 37 42.08 -14.86 6.78
CA PRO A 37 41.76 -14.34 5.45
C PRO A 37 40.41 -14.85 5.02
N VAL A 38 39.45 -13.93 4.79
CA VAL A 38 38.12 -14.27 4.28
C VAL A 38 38.27 -14.97 2.94
N LYS A 39 37.98 -16.27 2.88
CA LYS A 39 37.98 -17.02 1.64
C LYS A 39 36.69 -16.77 0.88
N VAL A 40 36.76 -16.17 -0.29
CA VAL A 40 35.63 -16.09 -1.24
C VAL A 40 35.73 -17.32 -2.16
N ILE A 41 34.74 -18.20 -2.09
CA ILE A 41 34.68 -19.44 -2.86
C ILE A 41 33.39 -19.41 -3.71
N ALA A 42 33.55 -19.60 -5.03
CA ALA A 42 32.40 -19.78 -5.93
C ALA A 42 31.82 -21.19 -5.75
N THR A 43 30.52 -21.26 -5.54
CA THR A 43 29.80 -22.54 -5.44
C THR A 43 29.16 -22.87 -6.79
N PRO A 44 29.50 -24.02 -7.39
CA PRO A 44 28.88 -24.48 -8.64
C PRO A 44 27.39 -24.63 -8.49
N TYR A 45 26.63 -24.27 -9.53
CA TYR A 45 25.17 -24.51 -9.55
C TYR A 45 24.93 -26.03 -9.76
N GLU A 46 24.13 -26.61 -8.86
CA GLU A 46 23.64 -27.97 -8.99
C GLU A 46 22.25 -27.97 -9.58
N TRP A 47 22.12 -28.59 -10.76
CA TRP A 47 20.79 -28.74 -11.38
C TRP A 47 19.94 -29.74 -10.58
N ARG A 48 18.69 -29.40 -10.34
CA ARG A 48 17.70 -30.24 -9.66
C ARG A 48 16.32 -30.11 -10.25
N ASP A 49 15.51 -31.14 -10.11
CA ASP A 49 14.11 -31.14 -10.56
C ASP A 49 13.37 -29.98 -9.90
N PRO A 50 12.71 -29.08 -10.68
CA PRO A 50 11.91 -27.97 -10.14
C PRO A 50 10.88 -28.41 -9.09
N ARG A 51 10.33 -29.62 -9.19
CA ARG A 51 9.37 -30.16 -8.23
C ARG A 51 9.95 -30.42 -6.84
N THR A 52 11.26 -30.50 -6.72
CA THR A 52 11.96 -30.64 -5.43
C THR A 52 12.29 -29.32 -4.77
N ILE A 53 12.06 -28.21 -5.45
CA ILE A 53 12.28 -26.85 -4.91
C ILE A 53 11.13 -26.52 -3.97
N LYS A 54 11.43 -26.22 -2.70
CA LYS A 54 10.42 -25.81 -1.73
C LYS A 54 9.64 -24.58 -2.20
N PRO A 55 8.30 -24.59 -2.11
CA PRO A 55 7.50 -23.41 -2.43
C PRO A 55 7.83 -22.26 -1.48
N ARG A 56 7.51 -21.02 -1.91
CA ARG A 56 7.67 -19.85 -1.05
C ARG A 56 6.72 -19.92 0.13
N GLU A 57 7.22 -19.56 1.30
CA GLU A 57 6.44 -19.54 2.54
C GLU A 57 5.75 -18.16 2.68
N TRP A 58 4.52 -18.07 2.16
CA TRP A 58 3.67 -16.90 2.32
C TRP A 58 3.03 -16.88 3.71
N VAL A 59 2.98 -15.69 4.33
CA VAL A 59 2.36 -15.45 5.64
C VAL A 59 0.96 -14.87 5.45
N TYR A 60 0.81 -13.92 4.49
CA TYR A 60 -0.45 -13.25 4.21
C TYR A 60 -0.54 -12.89 2.73
N GLY A 61 -1.59 -13.34 2.07
CA GLY A 61 -1.78 -13.21 0.64
C GLY A 61 -0.52 -13.61 -0.15
N ARG A 62 -0.13 -12.74 -1.06
CA ARG A 62 1.15 -12.82 -1.77
C ARG A 62 2.03 -11.60 -1.54
N SER A 63 1.77 -10.84 -0.48
CA SER A 63 2.50 -9.62 -0.12
C SER A 63 3.46 -9.79 1.05
N ILE A 64 3.20 -10.72 1.99
CA ILE A 64 4.06 -10.99 3.14
C ILE A 64 4.67 -12.39 3.01
N GLN A 65 5.99 -12.45 2.93
CA GLN A 65 6.77 -13.69 2.82
C GLN A 65 7.73 -13.80 4.00
N ARG A 66 7.90 -15.02 4.56
CA ARG A 66 8.90 -15.28 5.61
C ARG A 66 10.31 -14.87 5.17
N GLY A 67 11.07 -14.33 6.09
CA GLY A 67 12.47 -13.95 5.87
C GLY A 67 12.66 -12.73 4.95
N HIS A 68 11.61 -11.97 4.66
CA HIS A 68 11.71 -10.82 3.76
C HIS A 68 11.03 -9.58 4.31
N LEU A 69 11.49 -8.41 3.81
CA LEU A 69 10.91 -7.12 4.13
C LEU A 69 9.70 -6.80 3.22
N ARG A 70 8.68 -6.22 3.83
CA ARG A 70 7.57 -5.52 3.19
C ARG A 70 7.55 -4.07 3.67
N ALA A 71 7.47 -3.10 2.78
CA ALA A 71 7.15 -1.73 3.15
C ALA A 71 5.66 -1.46 3.01
N VAL A 72 5.10 -0.66 3.92
CA VAL A 72 3.74 -0.13 3.84
C VAL A 72 3.84 1.39 3.77
N VAL A 73 3.55 1.95 2.60
CA VAL A 73 3.82 3.35 2.27
C VAL A 73 2.52 4.11 2.14
N ALA A 74 2.38 5.23 2.85
CA ALA A 74 1.20 6.08 2.73
C ALA A 74 1.47 7.51 3.18
N GLN A 75 0.61 8.44 2.77
CA GLN A 75 0.56 9.77 3.37
C GLN A 75 0.13 9.68 4.84
N GLY A 76 0.51 10.68 5.64
CA GLY A 76 0.08 10.77 7.03
C GLY A 76 -1.45 10.67 7.18
N ALA A 77 -1.92 10.00 8.21
CA ALA A 77 -3.32 9.78 8.53
C ALA A 77 -4.14 9.07 7.40
N ALA A 78 -3.48 8.28 6.53
CA ALA A 78 -4.16 7.51 5.49
C ALA A 78 -4.80 6.20 5.99
N GLY A 79 -4.59 5.82 7.25
CA GLY A 79 -5.15 4.60 7.84
C GLY A 79 -4.18 3.42 7.89
N LYS A 80 -2.85 3.65 7.83
CA LYS A 80 -1.84 2.57 7.90
C LYS A 80 -2.01 1.69 9.15
N THR A 81 -2.02 2.30 10.33
CA THR A 81 -2.11 1.57 11.61
C THR A 81 -3.40 0.73 11.68
N ILE A 82 -4.54 1.30 11.26
CA ILE A 82 -5.83 0.59 11.26
C ILE A 82 -5.80 -0.58 10.26
N LEU A 83 -5.20 -0.40 9.07
CA LEU A 83 -5.02 -1.49 8.11
C LEU A 83 -4.10 -2.58 8.68
N SER A 84 -2.97 -2.21 9.27
CA SER A 84 -2.01 -3.15 9.86
C SER A 84 -2.62 -3.97 11.00
N VAL A 85 -3.49 -3.35 11.83
CA VAL A 85 -4.27 -4.08 12.85
C VAL A 85 -5.24 -5.05 12.20
N GLY A 86 -5.96 -4.65 11.14
CA GLY A 86 -6.84 -5.54 10.39
C GLY A 86 -6.11 -6.73 9.79
N GLU A 87 -4.94 -6.52 9.16
CA GLU A 87 -4.07 -7.58 8.65
C GLU A 87 -3.57 -8.51 9.78
N ALA A 88 -3.17 -7.93 10.91
CA ALA A 88 -2.71 -8.68 12.08
C ALA A 88 -3.81 -9.59 12.65
N LEU A 89 -5.04 -9.10 12.76
CA LEU A 89 -6.19 -9.87 13.21
C LEU A 89 -6.56 -10.96 12.19
N ALA A 90 -6.52 -10.66 10.89
CA ALA A 90 -6.73 -11.66 9.84
C ALA A 90 -5.69 -12.79 9.98
N MET A 91 -4.42 -12.45 10.13
CA MET A 91 -3.34 -13.42 10.32
C MET A 91 -3.49 -14.21 11.63
N ALA A 92 -3.74 -13.53 12.76
CA ALA A 92 -3.83 -14.17 14.07
C ALA A 92 -5.01 -15.14 14.18
N THR A 93 -6.10 -14.86 13.48
CA THR A 93 -7.30 -15.72 13.45
C THR A 93 -7.29 -16.72 12.30
N GLY A 94 -6.46 -16.53 11.28
CA GLY A 94 -6.47 -17.31 10.04
C GLY A 94 -7.66 -17.01 9.14
N ARG A 95 -8.41 -15.90 9.40
CA ARG A 95 -9.63 -15.53 8.68
C ARG A 95 -9.33 -14.57 7.54
N ASN A 96 -10.04 -14.71 6.43
CA ASN A 96 -9.99 -13.73 5.35
C ASN A 96 -10.87 -12.51 5.70
N LEU A 97 -10.31 -11.54 6.44
CA LEU A 97 -11.03 -10.34 6.86
C LEU A 97 -10.97 -9.22 5.81
N LEU A 98 -9.85 -9.13 5.09
CA LEU A 98 -9.54 -8.02 4.18
C LEU A 98 -9.35 -8.47 2.73
N GLY A 99 -9.96 -9.59 2.33
CA GLY A 99 -9.87 -10.09 0.96
C GLY A 99 -8.61 -10.93 0.65
N GLN A 100 -7.71 -11.10 1.63
CA GLN A 100 -6.47 -11.85 1.46
C GLN A 100 -6.50 -13.16 2.28
N GLU A 101 -5.97 -14.23 1.70
CA GLU A 101 -5.86 -15.52 2.39
C GLU A 101 -4.71 -15.55 3.40
N VAL A 102 -4.81 -16.40 4.40
CA VAL A 102 -3.76 -16.72 5.37
C VAL A 102 -3.27 -18.16 5.12
N PRO A 103 -2.26 -18.36 4.25
CA PRO A 103 -1.80 -19.67 3.86
C PRO A 103 -1.33 -20.50 5.07
N GLY A 104 -1.85 -21.72 5.20
CA GLY A 104 -1.51 -22.63 6.30
C GLY A 104 -2.13 -22.26 7.66
N GLY A 105 -3.19 -21.42 7.68
CA GLY A 105 -3.97 -21.08 8.86
C GLY A 105 -3.35 -19.98 9.76
N PRO A 106 -3.81 -19.87 11.01
CA PRO A 106 -3.44 -18.79 11.91
C PRO A 106 -1.93 -18.60 12.10
N LYS A 107 -1.51 -17.36 12.27
CA LYS A 107 -0.12 -16.92 12.40
C LYS A 107 0.12 -16.19 13.72
N ARG A 108 1.35 -16.21 14.20
CA ARG A 108 1.80 -15.37 15.32
C ARG A 108 2.29 -14.05 14.77
N VAL A 109 1.66 -12.96 15.20
CA VAL A 109 1.90 -11.60 14.71
C VAL A 109 2.30 -10.71 15.87
N TRP A 110 3.32 -9.89 15.65
CA TRP A 110 3.76 -8.90 16.63
C TRP A 110 3.69 -7.51 16.01
N LEU A 111 2.87 -6.64 16.60
CA LEU A 111 2.78 -5.23 16.28
C LEU A 111 3.62 -4.43 17.26
N TRP A 112 4.53 -3.62 16.77
CA TRP A 112 5.30 -2.68 17.56
C TRP A 112 5.06 -1.27 17.05
N ASN A 113 4.29 -0.51 17.82
CA ASN A 113 3.97 0.88 17.48
C ASN A 113 4.94 1.82 18.22
N LEU A 114 5.37 2.86 17.54
CA LEU A 114 6.35 3.84 18.03
C LEU A 114 5.74 5.24 18.20
N GLU A 115 4.45 5.40 17.95
CA GLU A 115 3.70 6.68 18.00
C GLU A 115 2.51 6.63 18.96
N ASP A 116 1.75 5.52 19.01
CA ASP A 116 0.57 5.34 19.85
C ASP A 116 0.90 4.48 21.09
N ASP A 117 0.22 4.72 22.21
CA ASP A 117 0.32 3.87 23.39
C ASP A 117 -0.49 2.57 23.24
N ARG A 118 -0.29 1.62 24.16
CA ARG A 118 -0.98 0.32 24.13
C ARG A 118 -2.48 0.45 24.34
N GLU A 119 -2.93 1.48 25.06
CA GLU A 119 -4.34 1.72 25.31
C GLU A 119 -5.05 2.14 24.04
N GLU A 120 -4.44 3.06 23.25
CA GLU A 120 -4.97 3.45 21.93
C GLU A 120 -4.96 2.27 20.96
N LEU A 121 -3.88 1.49 20.92
CA LEU A 121 -3.83 0.27 20.13
C LEU A 121 -4.90 -0.74 20.53
N SER A 122 -5.18 -0.85 21.84
CA SER A 122 -6.26 -1.70 22.34
C SER A 122 -7.63 -1.24 21.88
N ARG A 123 -7.90 0.08 21.85
CA ARG A 123 -9.14 0.63 21.28
C ARG A 123 -9.31 0.23 19.83
N ILE A 124 -8.29 0.40 18.99
CA ILE A 124 -8.32 0.04 17.57
C ILE A 124 -8.56 -1.47 17.40
N ILE A 125 -7.84 -2.31 18.15
CA ILE A 125 -7.94 -3.77 18.09
C ILE A 125 -9.33 -4.22 18.55
N GLN A 126 -9.86 -3.71 19.66
CA GLN A 126 -11.15 -4.10 20.21
C GLN A 126 -12.31 -3.66 19.30
N ALA A 127 -12.23 -2.49 18.68
CA ALA A 127 -13.20 -2.06 17.69
C ALA A 127 -13.23 -3.00 16.47
N ALA A 128 -12.05 -3.40 15.97
CA ALA A 128 -11.96 -4.35 14.89
C ALA A 128 -12.46 -5.75 15.31
N CYS A 129 -12.14 -6.21 16.52
CA CYS A 129 -12.68 -7.45 17.09
C CYS A 129 -14.20 -7.42 17.18
N LYS A 130 -14.76 -6.32 17.70
CA LYS A 130 -16.23 -6.13 17.78
C LYS A 130 -16.88 -6.18 16.41
N HIS A 131 -16.31 -5.49 15.42
CA HIS A 131 -16.83 -5.47 14.05
C HIS A 131 -16.83 -6.85 13.38
N TRP A 132 -15.74 -7.60 13.52
CA TRP A 132 -15.56 -8.89 12.87
C TRP A 132 -16.03 -10.08 13.71
N GLY A 133 -16.59 -9.86 14.89
CA GLY A 133 -16.99 -10.91 15.82
C GLY A 133 -15.82 -11.81 16.21
N ILE A 134 -14.65 -11.21 16.53
CA ILE A 134 -13.45 -11.91 16.95
C ILE A 134 -13.42 -11.96 18.48
N THR A 135 -13.20 -13.15 19.01
CA THR A 135 -13.06 -13.39 20.46
C THR A 135 -11.61 -13.60 20.86
N ALA A 136 -11.33 -13.57 22.16
CA ALA A 136 -10.01 -13.91 22.70
C ALA A 136 -9.58 -15.34 22.32
N ALA A 137 -10.51 -16.28 22.23
CA ALA A 137 -10.26 -17.64 21.78
C ALA A 137 -9.84 -17.72 20.32
N ASP A 138 -10.43 -16.90 19.45
CA ASP A 138 -10.06 -16.83 18.03
C ASP A 138 -8.62 -16.30 17.85
N ILE A 139 -8.19 -15.33 18.67
CA ILE A 139 -6.81 -14.82 18.68
C ILE A 139 -5.87 -15.87 19.28
N GLY A 140 -6.28 -16.56 20.35
CA GLY A 140 -5.57 -17.69 20.94
C GLY A 140 -4.11 -17.38 21.34
N GLY A 141 -3.80 -16.19 21.82
CA GLY A 141 -2.46 -15.78 22.23
C GLY A 141 -1.45 -15.61 21.08
N ARG A 142 -1.95 -15.42 19.84
CA ARG A 142 -1.09 -15.27 18.67
C ARG A 142 -0.83 -13.81 18.26
N LEU A 143 -1.46 -12.84 18.92
CA LEU A 143 -1.22 -11.42 18.71
C LEU A 143 -0.43 -10.83 19.88
N PHE A 144 0.73 -10.25 19.56
CA PHE A 144 1.59 -9.51 20.49
C PHE A 144 1.53 -8.03 20.12
N VAL A 145 1.50 -7.15 21.12
CA VAL A 145 1.41 -5.69 20.93
C VAL A 145 2.31 -4.98 21.91
N ASP A 146 3.23 -4.18 21.41
CA ASP A 146 4.10 -3.33 22.20
C ASP A 146 4.12 -1.90 21.67
N SER A 147 4.39 -0.96 22.58
CA SER A 147 4.48 0.46 22.28
C SER A 147 5.75 1.08 22.88
N ALA A 148 6.37 1.97 22.10
CA ALA A 148 7.51 2.74 22.59
C ALA A 148 7.09 3.76 23.67
N LEU A 149 5.85 4.23 23.66
CA LEU A 149 5.34 5.16 24.67
C LEU A 149 5.19 4.49 26.03
N ASP A 150 5.06 3.18 26.07
CA ASP A 150 5.04 2.38 27.32
C ASP A 150 6.42 1.83 27.69
N GLY A 151 7.48 2.43 27.15
CA GLY A 151 8.87 2.10 27.49
C GLY A 151 9.51 1.01 26.65
N ALA A 152 8.79 0.39 25.70
CA ALA A 152 9.35 -0.59 24.77
C ALA A 152 10.08 0.11 23.62
N ILE A 153 11.25 0.71 23.90
CA ILE A 153 12.01 1.48 22.92
C ILE A 153 12.69 0.56 21.91
N LEU A 154 12.41 0.78 20.61
CA LEU A 154 13.03 0.06 19.52
C LEU A 154 13.91 1.01 18.67
N LYS A 155 15.18 1.11 19.03
CA LYS A 155 16.19 1.93 18.31
C LYS A 155 17.30 1.03 17.76
N LEU A 156 17.11 0.53 16.54
CA LEU A 156 18.04 -0.40 15.89
C LEU A 156 19.39 0.22 15.56
N ALA A 157 19.39 1.52 15.25
CA ALA A 157 20.57 2.25 14.86
C ALA A 157 20.53 3.70 15.34
N THR A 158 21.71 4.25 15.59
CA THR A 158 21.92 5.67 15.86
C THR A 158 22.99 6.20 14.90
N SER A 159 22.91 7.47 14.53
CA SER A 159 23.94 8.14 13.74
C SER A 159 24.35 9.44 14.42
N THR A 160 25.63 9.66 14.57
CA THR A 160 26.22 10.88 15.13
C THR A 160 27.35 11.38 14.24
N ALA A 161 27.63 12.68 14.27
CA ALA A 161 28.74 13.27 13.49
C ALA A 161 30.12 12.72 13.89
N ALA A 162 30.27 12.21 15.13
CA ALA A 162 31.54 11.71 15.64
C ALA A 162 31.77 10.22 15.29
N GLU A 163 30.74 9.40 15.26
CA GLU A 163 30.84 7.94 15.14
C GLU A 163 30.25 7.40 13.85
N GLY A 164 29.47 8.23 13.10
CA GLY A 164 28.68 7.79 11.97
C GLY A 164 27.53 6.88 12.40
N LEU A 165 27.12 5.99 11.50
CA LEU A 165 26.05 5.01 11.76
C LEU A 165 26.55 3.86 12.65
N VAL A 166 25.90 3.68 13.77
CA VAL A 166 26.14 2.59 14.73
C VAL A 166 24.88 1.73 14.86
N ILE A 167 25.03 0.43 14.55
CA ILE A 167 23.96 -0.55 14.75
C ILE A 167 23.98 -1.06 16.19
N ASN A 168 22.85 -1.05 16.86
CA ASN A 168 22.66 -1.56 18.20
C ASN A 168 22.64 -3.11 18.20
N ARG A 169 23.81 -3.73 18.11
CA ARG A 169 23.96 -5.20 18.00
C ARG A 169 23.30 -5.97 19.16
N PRO A 170 23.41 -5.53 20.42
CA PRO A 170 22.69 -6.18 21.53
C PRO A 170 21.18 -6.20 21.34
N LEU A 171 20.57 -5.09 20.91
CA LEU A 171 19.13 -5.01 20.66
C LEU A 171 18.72 -5.90 19.47
N VAL A 172 19.49 -5.87 18.37
CA VAL A 172 19.26 -6.73 17.19
C VAL A 172 19.30 -8.21 17.58
N GLY A 173 20.27 -8.60 18.43
CA GLY A 173 20.37 -9.96 18.97
C GLY A 173 19.13 -10.33 19.77
N ALA A 174 18.82 -9.55 20.81
CA ALA A 174 17.67 -9.78 21.70
C ALA A 174 16.33 -9.84 20.93
N LEU A 175 16.11 -8.94 19.97
CA LEU A 175 14.93 -8.96 19.10
C LEU A 175 14.85 -10.24 18.26
N THR A 176 15.96 -10.64 17.66
CA THR A 176 16.01 -11.87 16.85
C THR A 176 15.69 -13.11 17.70
N ASP A 177 16.27 -13.18 18.92
CA ASP A 177 16.05 -14.28 19.85
C ASP A 177 14.60 -14.35 20.33
N GLU A 178 13.96 -13.21 20.62
CA GLU A 178 12.55 -13.15 21.04
C GLU A 178 11.61 -13.55 19.89
N LEU A 179 11.87 -13.07 18.63
CA LEU A 179 11.11 -13.49 17.46
C LEU A 179 11.16 -15.02 17.26
N LEU A 180 12.32 -15.62 17.45
CA LEU A 180 12.51 -17.08 17.39
C LEU A 180 11.80 -17.79 18.55
N ALA A 181 12.00 -17.33 19.77
CA ALA A 181 11.43 -17.94 20.98
C ALA A 181 9.90 -17.93 20.97
N ARG A 182 9.28 -16.87 20.46
CA ARG A 182 7.82 -16.76 20.27
C ARG A 182 7.33 -17.42 19.00
N GLY A 183 8.21 -17.77 18.07
CA GLY A 183 7.84 -18.30 16.76
C GLY A 183 6.99 -17.31 15.95
N VAL A 184 7.38 -16.02 15.96
CA VAL A 184 6.65 -14.96 15.26
C VAL A 184 6.73 -15.16 13.76
N ASP A 185 5.59 -15.16 13.10
CA ASP A 185 5.48 -15.29 11.64
C ASP A 185 5.62 -13.95 10.93
N TYR A 186 5.11 -12.90 11.55
CA TYR A 186 5.15 -11.54 11.02
C TYR A 186 5.36 -10.53 12.15
N PHE A 187 6.35 -9.67 11.97
CA PHE A 187 6.66 -8.56 12.87
C PHE A 187 6.48 -7.23 12.14
N HIS A 188 5.66 -6.35 12.67
CA HIS A 188 5.33 -5.06 12.06
C HIS A 188 5.80 -3.90 12.92
N VAL A 189 6.49 -2.94 12.33
CA VAL A 189 7.01 -1.72 12.96
C VAL A 189 6.34 -0.50 12.35
N ASP A 190 5.69 0.32 13.15
CA ASP A 190 4.98 1.53 12.73
C ASP A 190 5.34 2.73 13.62
N PRO A 191 6.04 3.74 13.09
CA PRO A 191 6.66 3.80 11.77
C PRO A 191 8.16 3.40 11.77
N PHE A 192 8.69 3.10 10.58
CA PHE A 192 10.11 2.78 10.38
C PHE A 192 11.06 3.87 10.87
N VAL A 193 10.76 5.16 10.59
CA VAL A 193 11.60 6.29 10.99
C VAL A 193 11.86 6.34 12.49
N SER A 194 10.91 5.93 13.30
CA SER A 194 11.06 5.92 14.76
C SER A 194 11.90 4.75 15.28
N SER A 195 12.19 3.74 14.43
CA SER A 195 13.04 2.59 14.77
C SER A 195 14.54 2.87 14.69
N HIS A 196 14.96 4.08 14.33
CA HIS A 196 16.36 4.50 14.26
C HIS A 196 16.50 5.99 14.57
N ALA A 197 17.73 6.46 14.73
CA ALA A 197 18.09 7.86 14.86
C ALA A 197 19.15 8.26 13.83
N ALA A 198 18.93 7.84 12.57
CA ALA A 198 19.72 8.18 11.40
C ALA A 198 19.01 9.26 10.57
N ASN A 199 19.75 9.94 9.70
CA ASN A 199 19.16 10.92 8.80
C ASN A 199 18.42 10.21 7.66
N GLU A 200 17.10 10.36 7.57
CA GLU A 200 16.29 9.76 6.50
C GLU A 200 16.71 10.18 5.08
N SER A 201 17.37 11.34 4.93
CA SER A 201 17.88 11.80 3.64
C SER A 201 19.21 11.12 3.25
N ASP A 202 19.86 10.40 4.16
CA ASP A 202 21.07 9.65 3.87
C ASP A 202 20.73 8.24 3.38
N ASN A 203 20.78 8.06 2.07
CA ASN A 203 20.47 6.78 1.45
C ASN A 203 21.42 5.65 1.87
N MET A 204 22.68 5.94 2.25
CA MET A 204 23.64 4.91 2.66
C MET A 204 23.30 4.40 4.05
N GLU A 205 22.95 5.29 5.00
CA GLU A 205 22.54 4.91 6.34
C GLU A 205 21.22 4.14 6.31
N ILE A 206 20.23 4.63 5.56
CA ILE A 206 18.94 3.94 5.41
C ILE A 206 19.07 2.57 4.75
N ASP A 207 19.95 2.42 3.74
CA ASP A 207 20.23 1.10 3.13
C ASP A 207 20.84 0.13 4.15
N ALA A 208 21.78 0.60 4.96
CA ALA A 208 22.41 -0.23 5.99
C ALA A 208 21.40 -0.68 7.06
N ILE A 209 20.51 0.22 7.51
CA ILE A 209 19.44 -0.08 8.47
C ILE A 209 18.43 -1.07 7.87
N ALA A 210 18.01 -0.85 6.64
CA ALA A 210 17.07 -1.74 5.94
C ALA A 210 17.67 -3.15 5.74
N LYS A 211 18.95 -3.25 5.42
CA LYS A 211 19.67 -4.52 5.36
C LYS A 211 19.75 -5.23 6.71
N GLU A 212 19.90 -4.48 7.79
CA GLU A 212 19.87 -5.06 9.14
C GLU A 212 18.49 -5.63 9.47
N TRP A 213 17.40 -4.92 9.17
CA TRP A 213 16.05 -5.45 9.27
C TRP A 213 15.83 -6.71 8.42
N ALA A 214 16.38 -6.74 7.20
CA ALA A 214 16.31 -7.92 6.35
C ALA A 214 17.06 -9.11 6.95
N LEU A 215 18.19 -8.86 7.62
CA LEU A 215 18.97 -9.88 8.35
C LEU A 215 18.19 -10.43 9.56
N VAL A 216 17.53 -9.57 10.35
CA VAL A 216 16.65 -9.98 11.44
C VAL A 216 15.56 -10.90 10.90
N GLY A 217 14.82 -10.47 9.88
CA GLY A 217 13.77 -11.28 9.26
C GLY A 217 14.26 -12.64 8.75
N LYS A 218 15.42 -12.65 8.10
CA LYS A 218 16.03 -13.89 7.58
C LYS A 218 16.44 -14.84 8.70
N LYS A 219 17.11 -14.34 9.76
CA LYS A 219 17.57 -15.13 10.89
C LYS A 219 16.40 -15.68 11.71
N ALA A 220 15.40 -14.86 11.96
CA ALA A 220 14.20 -15.26 12.70
C ALA A 220 13.20 -16.06 11.85
N ASN A 221 13.43 -16.24 10.55
CA ASN A 221 12.46 -16.79 9.59
C ASN A 221 11.08 -16.12 9.69
N CYS A 222 11.06 -14.80 9.83
CA CYS A 222 9.90 -13.97 10.09
C CYS A 222 9.74 -12.95 8.96
N GLY A 223 8.51 -12.69 8.50
CA GLY A 223 8.22 -11.55 7.63
C GLY A 223 8.31 -10.25 8.43
N ILE A 224 8.98 -9.23 7.89
CA ILE A 224 9.12 -7.93 8.58
C ILE A 224 8.35 -6.87 7.79
N GLY A 225 7.39 -6.20 8.43
CA GLY A 225 6.66 -5.06 7.90
C GLY A 225 7.21 -3.75 8.46
N LEU A 226 7.46 -2.80 7.58
CA LEU A 226 7.97 -1.48 7.95
C LEU A 226 7.03 -0.42 7.37
N ALA A 227 6.29 0.28 8.26
CA ALA A 227 5.43 1.38 7.86
C ALA A 227 6.25 2.65 7.64
N HIS A 228 6.02 3.32 6.52
CA HIS A 228 6.74 4.54 6.17
C HIS A 228 5.79 5.64 5.72
N HIS A 229 6.03 6.87 6.20
CA HIS A 229 5.28 8.05 5.80
C HIS A 229 5.94 8.70 4.57
N VAL A 230 5.14 8.99 3.54
CA VAL A 230 5.61 9.87 2.46
C VAL A 230 5.37 11.32 2.82
N SER A 231 6.32 12.18 2.51
CA SER A 231 6.14 13.63 2.68
C SER A 231 5.01 14.12 1.79
N LYS A 232 4.24 15.12 2.28
CA LYS A 232 3.18 15.81 1.53
C LYS A 232 3.77 16.58 0.34
N ALA A 233 4.15 15.90 -0.72
CA ALA A 233 4.55 16.54 -1.98
C ALA A 233 3.30 16.73 -2.85
N GLY A 234 2.51 17.77 -2.56
CA GLY A 234 1.35 18.12 -3.39
C GLY A 234 0.16 17.17 -3.30
N ALA A 235 -0.86 17.39 -4.13
CA ALA A 235 -2.06 16.54 -4.24
C ALA A 235 -1.83 15.25 -5.06
N ALA A 236 -0.58 14.89 -5.34
CA ALA A 236 -0.23 13.71 -6.12
C ALA A 236 -0.41 12.43 -5.28
N GLU A 237 -0.81 11.36 -5.96
CA GLU A 237 -0.89 10.02 -5.37
C GLU A 237 0.47 9.57 -4.84
N ALA A 238 0.46 8.88 -3.70
CA ALA A 238 1.67 8.24 -3.19
C ALA A 238 2.05 7.08 -4.12
N THR A 239 3.36 6.96 -4.39
CA THR A 239 3.98 5.83 -5.07
C THR A 239 5.15 5.36 -4.22
N ALA A 240 5.70 4.18 -4.47
CA ALA A 240 6.93 3.74 -3.80
C ALA A 240 8.07 4.77 -3.98
N LEU A 241 8.15 5.42 -5.15
CA LEU A 241 9.18 6.41 -5.48
C LEU A 241 8.94 7.79 -4.85
N SER A 242 7.71 8.12 -4.43
CA SER A 242 7.39 9.41 -3.78
C SER A 242 7.87 9.48 -2.31
N ALA A 243 8.35 8.38 -1.77
CA ALA A 243 8.98 8.28 -0.46
C ALA A 243 10.38 8.94 -0.49
N ARG A 244 10.45 10.28 -0.40
CA ARG A 244 11.73 11.01 -0.29
C ARG A 244 12.52 10.50 0.91
N GLY A 245 13.78 10.11 0.71
CA GLY A 245 14.64 9.51 1.73
C GLY A 245 14.44 8.00 1.91
N ALA A 246 13.39 7.39 1.37
CA ALA A 246 13.11 5.96 1.54
C ALA A 246 13.37 5.11 0.29
N VAL A 247 14.00 5.64 -0.75
CA VAL A 247 14.33 4.85 -1.96
C VAL A 247 15.16 3.62 -1.58
N SER A 248 16.09 3.78 -0.64
CA SER A 248 16.92 2.67 -0.13
C SER A 248 16.09 1.64 0.63
N LEU A 249 15.13 2.05 1.47
CA LEU A 249 14.19 1.15 2.13
C LEU A 249 13.35 0.37 1.10
N ILE A 250 12.74 1.07 0.14
CA ILE A 250 11.94 0.48 -0.93
C ILE A 250 12.75 -0.54 -1.73
N ASN A 251 14.02 -0.20 -2.03
CA ASN A 251 14.91 -1.12 -2.76
C ASN A 251 15.23 -2.37 -1.96
N ALA A 252 15.39 -2.30 -0.66
CA ALA A 252 15.63 -3.43 0.21
C ALA A 252 14.39 -4.35 0.37
N CYS A 253 13.18 -3.81 0.24
CA CYS A 253 11.94 -4.58 0.36
C CYS A 253 11.68 -5.48 -0.85
N ARG A 254 11.01 -6.62 -0.61
CA ARG A 254 10.56 -7.56 -1.65
C ARG A 254 9.13 -7.31 -2.09
N SER A 255 8.32 -6.69 -1.24
CA SER A 255 7.01 -6.16 -1.58
C SER A 255 6.83 -4.76 -0.99
N VAL A 256 6.08 -3.91 -1.67
CA VAL A 256 5.76 -2.55 -1.26
C VAL A 256 4.28 -2.32 -1.49
N LEU A 257 3.53 -2.22 -0.41
CA LEU A 257 2.13 -1.85 -0.43
C LEU A 257 1.99 -0.34 -0.31
N VAL A 258 1.31 0.28 -1.26
CA VAL A 258 1.04 1.71 -1.24
C VAL A 258 -0.44 1.95 -0.95
N LEU A 259 -0.73 2.86 -0.01
CA LEU A 259 -2.08 3.29 0.32
C LEU A 259 -2.33 4.69 -0.23
N ASN A 260 -3.40 4.83 -0.99
CA ASN A 260 -3.89 6.11 -1.47
C ASN A 260 -5.35 6.35 -1.08
N ARG A 261 -5.66 7.53 -0.57
CA ARG A 261 -7.05 7.94 -0.35
C ARG A 261 -7.76 8.10 -1.68
N MET A 262 -9.06 7.85 -1.69
CA MET A 262 -9.91 8.10 -2.84
C MET A 262 -9.77 9.56 -3.29
N THR A 263 -9.50 9.77 -4.57
CA THR A 263 -9.42 11.09 -5.19
C THR A 263 -10.82 11.70 -5.41
N GLU A 264 -10.90 12.99 -5.72
CA GLU A 264 -12.18 13.64 -6.04
C GLU A 264 -12.83 13.08 -7.30
N ASP A 265 -12.00 12.73 -8.29
CA ASP A 265 -12.50 12.17 -9.54
C ASP A 265 -12.96 10.71 -9.37
N GLU A 266 -12.26 9.92 -8.55
CA GLU A 266 -12.73 8.59 -8.16
C GLU A 266 -14.05 8.65 -7.39
N ALA A 267 -14.19 9.59 -6.44
CA ALA A 267 -15.44 9.77 -5.70
C ALA A 267 -16.59 10.12 -6.65
N LYS A 268 -16.38 11.04 -7.61
CA LYS A 268 -17.37 11.36 -8.64
C LYS A 268 -17.70 10.15 -9.50
N LYS A 269 -16.64 9.41 -9.92
CA LYS A 269 -16.80 8.20 -10.75
C LYS A 269 -17.63 7.12 -10.07
N TYR A 270 -17.44 6.93 -8.77
CA TYR A 270 -18.10 5.87 -8.00
C TYR A 270 -19.38 6.35 -7.27
N GLY A 271 -19.76 7.60 -7.45
CA GLY A 271 -20.96 8.14 -6.81
C GLY A 271 -20.85 8.31 -5.29
N ILE A 272 -19.64 8.59 -4.81
CA ILE A 272 -19.37 8.85 -3.39
C ILE A 272 -19.45 10.35 -3.13
N GLU A 273 -20.19 10.75 -2.11
CA GLU A 273 -20.26 12.14 -1.64
C GLU A 273 -18.87 12.64 -1.22
N GLN A 274 -18.52 13.88 -1.58
CA GLN A 274 -17.20 14.44 -1.34
C GLN A 274 -16.81 14.47 0.15
N GLU A 275 -17.78 14.68 1.04
CA GLU A 275 -17.60 14.69 2.48
C GLU A 275 -17.24 13.30 3.02
N ARG A 276 -17.74 12.25 2.39
CA ARG A 276 -17.48 10.85 2.75
C ARG A 276 -16.24 10.26 2.11
N ARG A 277 -15.69 10.92 1.09
CA ARG A 277 -14.53 10.45 0.31
C ARG A 277 -13.34 10.02 1.18
N ARG A 278 -13.07 10.75 2.26
CA ARG A 278 -11.95 10.49 3.17
C ARG A 278 -12.06 9.15 3.92
N ARG A 279 -13.22 8.51 3.90
CA ARG A 279 -13.43 7.18 4.49
C ARG A 279 -13.00 6.04 3.56
N TYR A 280 -12.65 6.34 2.31
CA TYR A 280 -12.27 5.35 1.30
C TYR A 280 -10.81 5.51 0.93
N PHE A 281 -10.14 4.38 0.78
CA PHE A 281 -8.78 4.33 0.27
C PHE A 281 -8.56 3.04 -0.52
N ARG A 282 -7.54 3.02 -1.34
CA ARG A 282 -7.11 1.82 -2.05
C ARG A 282 -5.67 1.49 -1.74
N THR A 283 -5.36 0.23 -1.86
CA THR A 283 -3.99 -0.28 -1.82
C THR A 283 -3.62 -0.92 -3.15
N TYR A 284 -2.37 -0.86 -3.49
CA TYR A 284 -1.82 -1.59 -4.62
C TYR A 284 -0.38 -2.02 -4.34
N ASP A 285 0.01 -3.14 -4.93
CA ASP A 285 1.38 -3.65 -4.88
C ASP A 285 2.23 -2.89 -5.91
N ASP A 286 2.89 -1.79 -5.50
CA ASP A 286 3.76 -0.98 -6.37
C ASP A 286 5.08 -1.69 -6.71
N LYS A 287 5.47 -2.64 -5.86
CA LYS A 287 6.62 -3.53 -6.06
C LYS A 287 6.32 -4.89 -5.45
N ASN A 288 6.34 -5.93 -6.28
CA ASN A 288 6.31 -7.30 -5.82
C ASN A 288 7.20 -8.18 -6.67
N ASN A 289 8.42 -8.44 -6.20
CA ASN A 289 9.43 -9.20 -6.94
C ASN A 289 9.16 -10.72 -6.91
N ARG A 290 8.10 -11.18 -6.25
CA ARG A 290 7.88 -12.59 -5.94
C ARG A 290 6.52 -13.12 -6.39
N ALA A 291 5.58 -12.25 -6.73
CA ALA A 291 4.28 -12.57 -7.27
C ALA A 291 4.09 -11.86 -8.62
N PRO A 292 3.16 -12.32 -9.48
CA PRO A 292 2.74 -11.56 -10.64
C PRO A 292 2.24 -10.17 -10.22
N PRO A 293 2.45 -9.12 -11.04
CA PRO A 293 1.86 -7.82 -10.79
C PRO A 293 0.34 -7.96 -10.64
N SER A 294 -0.24 -7.21 -9.72
CA SER A 294 -1.68 -7.02 -9.66
C SER A 294 -2.03 -5.79 -10.47
N ASP A 295 -2.88 -5.95 -11.48
CA ASP A 295 -3.38 -4.83 -12.29
C ASP A 295 -4.49 -4.06 -11.56
N ASP A 296 -5.06 -4.65 -10.50
CA ASP A 296 -6.15 -4.10 -9.73
C ASP A 296 -5.71 -3.59 -8.36
N SER A 297 -6.39 -2.54 -7.89
CA SER A 297 -6.26 -2.04 -6.53
C SER A 297 -7.30 -2.69 -5.62
N ASP A 298 -6.88 -3.09 -4.43
CA ASP A 298 -7.82 -3.48 -3.37
C ASP A 298 -8.40 -2.21 -2.74
N TRP A 299 -9.72 -2.07 -2.77
CA TRP A 299 -10.41 -0.95 -2.17
C TRP A 299 -10.92 -1.26 -0.77
N PHE A 300 -10.85 -0.26 0.09
CA PHE A 300 -11.29 -0.34 1.48
C PHE A 300 -12.13 0.87 1.87
N ARG A 301 -12.98 0.65 2.87
CA ARG A 301 -13.75 1.69 3.53
C ARG A 301 -13.51 1.64 5.04
N MET A 302 -13.37 2.80 5.67
CA MET A 302 -13.39 2.93 7.12
C MET A 302 -14.84 3.04 7.60
N VAL A 303 -15.23 2.16 8.51
CA VAL A 303 -16.49 2.22 9.26
C VAL A 303 -16.20 2.66 10.67
N SER A 304 -17.14 3.39 11.30
CA SER A 304 -17.05 3.80 12.69
C SER A 304 -17.68 2.72 13.56
N VAL A 305 -16.99 2.30 14.61
CA VAL A 305 -17.46 1.29 15.57
C VAL A 305 -17.34 1.88 16.97
N SER A 306 -18.49 1.97 17.69
CA SER A 306 -18.51 2.36 19.10
C SER A 306 -17.91 1.25 19.95
N LEU A 307 -17.11 1.61 20.95
CA LEU A 307 -16.57 0.68 21.96
C LEU A 307 -17.56 0.45 23.12
N ASP A 308 -18.61 1.28 23.21
CA ASP A 308 -19.58 1.30 24.31
C ASP A 308 -18.89 1.42 25.70
N ASN A 309 -17.82 2.20 25.74
CA ASN A 309 -16.98 2.40 26.93
C ASN A 309 -17.19 3.79 27.58
N ALA A 310 -18.37 4.37 27.43
CA ALA A 310 -18.72 5.60 28.11
C ALA A 310 -18.64 5.44 29.65
N ALA A 311 -18.33 6.54 30.34
CA ALA A 311 -18.36 6.54 31.78
C ALA A 311 -19.80 6.25 32.28
N PRO A 312 -19.98 5.52 33.38
CA PRO A 312 -21.32 5.14 33.87
C PRO A 312 -22.26 6.33 34.21
N ASP A 313 -21.70 7.51 34.39
CA ASP A 313 -22.39 8.76 34.67
C ASP A 313 -22.63 9.62 33.42
N ASP A 314 -22.08 9.24 32.27
CA ASP A 314 -22.25 9.91 31.00
C ASP A 314 -23.33 9.19 30.15
N VAL A 315 -24.59 9.47 30.46
CA VAL A 315 -25.76 8.83 29.79
C VAL A 315 -26.00 9.31 28.34
N ASP A 316 -25.33 10.38 27.94
CA ASP A 316 -25.49 10.97 26.59
C ASP A 316 -24.38 10.56 25.63
N SER A 317 -23.42 9.76 26.06
CA SER A 317 -22.28 9.30 25.26
C SER A 317 -22.28 7.79 25.04
N ASP A 318 -22.02 7.38 23.81
CA ASP A 318 -21.75 5.96 23.47
C ASP A 318 -20.28 5.57 23.70
N GLY A 319 -19.48 6.47 24.28
CA GLY A 319 -18.04 6.29 24.46
C GLY A 319 -17.23 6.52 23.17
N ASP A 320 -16.05 5.91 23.12
CA ASP A 320 -15.12 6.08 22.01
C ASP A 320 -15.64 5.41 20.72
N ASN A 321 -15.46 6.11 19.61
CA ASN A 321 -15.74 5.61 18.27
C ASN A 321 -14.44 5.44 17.49
N MET A 322 -14.13 4.20 17.09
CA MET A 322 -12.90 3.86 16.38
C MET A 322 -13.17 3.51 14.91
N GLY A 323 -12.20 3.86 14.06
CA GLY A 323 -12.22 3.44 12.66
C GLY A 323 -11.84 1.97 12.50
N VAL A 324 -12.62 1.22 11.71
CA VAL A 324 -12.29 -0.16 11.31
C VAL A 324 -12.26 -0.24 9.79
N VAL A 325 -11.22 -0.86 9.25
CA VAL A 325 -11.06 -1.08 7.81
C VAL A 325 -11.88 -2.30 7.39
N VAL A 326 -12.68 -2.13 6.35
CA VAL A 326 -13.44 -3.21 5.72
C VAL A 326 -13.22 -3.21 4.20
N PRO A 327 -13.20 -4.36 3.53
CA PRO A 327 -13.16 -4.43 2.08
C PRO A 327 -14.33 -3.66 1.46
N TRP A 328 -14.07 -3.01 0.36
CA TRP A 328 -15.08 -2.29 -0.41
C TRP A 328 -14.80 -2.47 -1.90
N SER A 329 -15.83 -2.70 -2.68
CA SER A 329 -15.73 -2.78 -4.13
C SER A 329 -16.40 -1.57 -4.75
N PRO A 330 -15.74 -0.88 -5.72
CA PRO A 330 -16.39 0.15 -6.49
C PRO A 330 -17.67 -0.38 -7.13
N PRO A 331 -18.77 0.42 -7.13
CA PRO A 331 -20.00 0.01 -7.80
C PRO A 331 -19.76 -0.25 -9.28
N ASP A 332 -20.26 -1.38 -9.78
CA ASP A 332 -20.31 -1.65 -11.22
C ASP A 332 -21.48 -0.85 -11.84
N ALA A 333 -21.16 0.07 -12.74
CA ALA A 333 -22.18 0.83 -13.46
C ALA A 333 -23.11 -0.07 -14.27
N PHE A 334 -22.66 -1.27 -14.68
CA PHE A 334 -23.45 -2.22 -15.47
C PHE A 334 -24.20 -3.26 -14.65
N GLU A 335 -24.09 -3.23 -13.32
CA GLU A 335 -24.89 -4.14 -12.50
C GLU A 335 -26.40 -3.92 -12.75
N GLY A 336 -27.06 -4.99 -13.20
CA GLY A 336 -28.48 -4.97 -13.58
C GLY A 336 -28.80 -4.31 -14.93
N VAL A 337 -27.80 -3.88 -15.70
CA VAL A 337 -27.98 -3.34 -17.07
C VAL A 337 -27.94 -4.47 -18.09
N THR A 338 -28.94 -4.49 -18.97
CA THR A 338 -29.09 -5.51 -20.02
C THR A 338 -29.03 -4.90 -21.43
N VAL A 339 -28.85 -5.73 -22.45
CA VAL A 339 -28.94 -5.30 -23.86
C VAL A 339 -30.30 -4.73 -24.20
N ASP A 340 -31.37 -5.20 -23.55
CA ASP A 340 -32.73 -4.65 -23.74
C ASP A 340 -32.84 -3.22 -23.23
N HIS A 341 -32.18 -2.90 -22.10
CA HIS A 341 -32.07 -1.52 -21.62
C HIS A 341 -31.33 -0.62 -22.64
N LEU A 342 -30.23 -1.10 -23.24
CA LEU A 342 -29.54 -0.34 -24.27
C LEU A 342 -30.44 -0.07 -25.46
N ARG A 343 -31.20 -1.08 -25.95
CA ARG A 343 -32.13 -0.91 -27.09
C ARG A 343 -33.22 0.13 -26.81
N LYS A 344 -33.78 0.12 -25.57
CA LYS A 344 -34.75 1.11 -25.16
C LYS A 344 -34.17 2.51 -25.12
N VAL A 345 -32.94 2.68 -24.57
CA VAL A 345 -32.25 3.97 -24.58
C VAL A 345 -31.95 4.43 -26.00
N GLN A 346 -31.50 3.54 -26.89
CA GLN A 346 -31.27 3.87 -28.29
C GLN A 346 -32.56 4.33 -29.01
N ALA A 347 -33.69 3.70 -28.69
CA ALA A 347 -34.99 4.11 -29.25
C ALA A 347 -35.38 5.53 -28.79
N ILE A 348 -35.18 5.86 -27.53
CA ILE A 348 -35.46 7.19 -26.97
C ILE A 348 -34.51 8.23 -27.60
N VAL A 349 -33.21 7.91 -27.70
CA VAL A 349 -32.20 8.80 -28.28
C VAL A 349 -32.46 9.05 -29.76
N ALA A 350 -32.92 8.03 -30.52
CA ALA A 350 -33.30 8.18 -31.95
C ALA A 350 -34.52 9.06 -32.16
N ALA A 351 -35.41 9.14 -31.19
CA ALA A 351 -36.65 9.94 -31.27
C ALA A 351 -36.47 11.39 -30.79
N GLY A 352 -35.30 11.78 -30.23
CA GLY A 352 -35.06 13.11 -29.70
C GLY A 352 -33.67 13.67 -30.00
N GLU A 353 -33.42 14.89 -29.59
CA GLU A 353 -32.11 15.55 -29.65
C GLU A 353 -31.52 15.70 -28.25
N TYR A 354 -30.61 14.80 -27.88
CA TYR A 354 -30.01 14.78 -26.55
C TYR A 354 -28.57 15.30 -26.58
N LYS A 355 -28.23 16.16 -25.60
CA LYS A 355 -26.90 16.73 -25.43
C LYS A 355 -26.03 15.82 -24.55
N ASP A 356 -24.73 15.80 -24.83
CA ASP A 356 -23.77 14.95 -24.11
C ASP A 356 -23.52 15.42 -22.66
N HIS A 357 -23.54 16.72 -22.41
CA HIS A 357 -23.12 17.27 -21.14
C HIS A 357 -24.23 17.26 -20.08
N ALA A 358 -23.90 16.77 -18.88
CA ALA A 358 -24.84 16.56 -17.76
C ALA A 358 -25.53 17.84 -17.20
N THR A 359 -25.08 19.05 -17.59
CA THR A 359 -25.74 20.32 -17.25
C THR A 359 -26.61 20.88 -18.37
N ALA A 360 -26.58 20.25 -19.55
CA ALA A 360 -27.39 20.65 -20.68
C ALA A 360 -28.78 20.02 -20.60
N LYS A 361 -29.77 20.63 -21.28
CA LYS A 361 -31.12 20.08 -21.42
C LYS A 361 -31.51 20.02 -22.88
N PRO A 362 -32.16 18.91 -23.35
CA PRO A 362 -32.19 17.63 -22.63
C PRO A 362 -30.82 16.95 -22.60
N TRP A 363 -30.47 16.34 -21.48
CA TRP A 363 -29.24 15.55 -21.33
C TRP A 363 -29.53 14.08 -21.69
N VAL A 364 -28.62 13.43 -22.43
CA VAL A 364 -28.77 12.00 -22.80
C VAL A 364 -28.92 11.07 -21.59
N GLY A 365 -28.38 11.47 -20.42
CA GLY A 365 -28.56 10.74 -19.17
C GLY A 365 -30.00 10.67 -18.68
N GLU A 366 -30.89 11.56 -19.13
CA GLU A 366 -32.33 11.50 -18.81
C GLU A 366 -32.97 10.27 -19.48
N ALA A 367 -32.56 9.92 -20.71
CA ALA A 367 -33.01 8.71 -21.38
C ALA A 367 -32.56 7.43 -20.65
N VAL A 368 -31.32 7.40 -20.15
CA VAL A 368 -30.81 6.28 -19.35
C VAL A 368 -31.55 6.18 -18.01
N ALA A 369 -31.80 7.31 -17.37
CA ALA A 369 -32.51 7.39 -16.11
C ALA A 369 -33.95 6.87 -16.23
N GLU A 370 -34.65 7.26 -17.28
CA GLU A 370 -36.02 6.81 -17.57
C GLU A 370 -36.10 5.28 -17.70
N VAL A 371 -35.17 4.69 -18.46
CA VAL A 371 -35.16 3.23 -18.71
C VAL A 371 -34.79 2.42 -17.49
N LEU A 372 -33.86 2.93 -16.67
CA LEU A 372 -33.33 2.22 -15.51
C LEU A 372 -33.99 2.60 -14.16
N GLY A 373 -34.91 3.55 -14.16
CA GLY A 373 -35.55 4.03 -12.92
C GLY A 373 -34.60 4.80 -12.02
N LEU A 374 -33.60 5.52 -12.57
CA LEU A 374 -32.60 6.28 -11.85
C LEU A 374 -32.95 7.77 -11.77
N SER A 375 -32.37 8.49 -10.81
CA SER A 375 -32.58 9.93 -10.66
C SER A 375 -31.48 10.75 -11.33
N THR A 376 -31.87 11.83 -12.03
CA THR A 376 -30.93 12.82 -12.60
C THR A 376 -30.75 14.06 -11.72
N GLU A 377 -31.41 14.13 -10.55
CA GLU A 377 -31.29 15.24 -9.62
C GLU A 377 -29.86 15.43 -9.13
N LYS A 378 -29.48 16.68 -8.82
CA LYS A 378 -28.11 17.00 -8.37
C LYS A 378 -27.70 16.24 -7.10
N GLY A 379 -28.65 15.97 -6.20
CA GLY A 379 -28.43 15.23 -4.96
C GLY A 379 -28.29 13.72 -5.13
N ALA A 380 -28.72 13.16 -6.27
CA ALA A 380 -28.63 11.73 -6.56
C ALA A 380 -27.24 11.36 -7.11
N VAL A 381 -26.19 11.53 -6.28
CA VAL A 381 -24.78 11.41 -6.71
C VAL A 381 -24.46 10.02 -7.27
N ALA A 382 -24.95 8.96 -6.62
CA ALA A 382 -24.73 7.57 -7.03
C ALA A 382 -25.41 7.26 -8.39
N ASP A 383 -26.68 7.65 -8.55
CA ASP A 383 -27.41 7.42 -9.79
C ASP A 383 -26.78 8.16 -10.96
N ARG A 384 -26.40 9.42 -10.76
CA ARG A 384 -25.71 10.22 -11.78
C ARG A 384 -24.35 9.64 -12.17
N ALA A 385 -23.60 9.10 -11.23
CA ALA A 385 -22.34 8.41 -11.49
C ALA A 385 -22.57 7.14 -12.31
N LYS A 386 -23.58 6.32 -11.94
CA LYS A 386 -24.00 5.13 -12.69
C LYS A 386 -24.38 5.48 -14.13
N ILE A 387 -25.27 6.47 -14.33
CA ILE A 387 -25.67 6.95 -15.65
C ILE A 387 -24.44 7.38 -16.47
N THR A 388 -23.56 8.17 -15.90
CA THR A 388 -22.36 8.67 -16.59
C THR A 388 -21.41 7.52 -16.96
N GLY A 389 -21.23 6.52 -16.10
CA GLY A 389 -20.46 5.33 -16.37
C GLY A 389 -21.01 4.51 -17.53
N ILE A 390 -22.32 4.28 -17.53
CA ILE A 390 -23.04 3.58 -18.62
C ILE A 390 -22.86 4.32 -19.94
N LEU A 391 -23.13 5.63 -19.96
CA LEU A 391 -23.02 6.45 -21.18
C LEU A 391 -21.60 6.43 -21.73
N ARG A 392 -20.59 6.56 -20.88
CA ARG A 392 -19.20 6.50 -21.29
C ARG A 392 -18.89 5.19 -22.02
N THR A 393 -19.25 4.06 -21.41
CA THR A 393 -18.99 2.74 -22.00
C THR A 393 -19.76 2.53 -23.31
N TRP A 394 -21.02 2.98 -23.39
CA TRP A 394 -21.80 2.87 -24.62
C TRP A 394 -21.27 3.78 -25.73
N VAL A 395 -20.65 4.90 -25.41
CA VAL A 395 -19.95 5.73 -26.39
C VAL A 395 -18.61 5.09 -26.79
N ASP A 396 -17.85 4.60 -25.82
CA ASP A 396 -16.52 4.00 -26.06
C ASP A 396 -16.62 2.72 -26.92
N ASN A 397 -17.70 1.93 -26.78
CA ASN A 397 -17.93 0.72 -27.56
C ASN A 397 -18.76 0.95 -28.86
N GLY A 398 -19.11 2.19 -29.15
CA GLY A 398 -19.82 2.55 -30.40
C GLY A 398 -21.33 2.30 -30.38
N ALA A 399 -21.94 1.85 -29.28
CA ALA A 399 -23.40 1.69 -29.18
C ALA A 399 -24.16 3.04 -29.23
N LEU A 400 -23.51 4.08 -28.73
CA LEU A 400 -23.87 5.48 -28.91
C LEU A 400 -22.68 6.23 -29.51
N LYS A 401 -22.91 7.35 -30.18
CA LYS A 401 -21.86 8.18 -30.78
C LYS A 401 -22.04 9.65 -30.41
N ARG A 402 -20.95 10.36 -30.21
CA ARG A 402 -20.93 11.81 -30.04
C ARG A 402 -20.83 12.51 -31.38
N VAL A 403 -21.66 13.50 -31.61
CA VAL A 403 -21.67 14.31 -32.82
C VAL A 403 -21.70 15.79 -32.49
N GLN A 404 -20.94 16.61 -33.18
CA GLN A 404 -21.05 18.05 -33.10
C GLN A 404 -22.18 18.55 -33.98
N LYS A 405 -23.11 19.32 -33.38
CA LYS A 405 -24.18 19.98 -34.12
C LYS A 405 -24.30 21.44 -33.65
N ARG A 406 -24.74 22.29 -34.54
CA ARG A 406 -25.06 23.68 -34.22
C ARG A 406 -26.32 23.73 -33.37
N ASP A 407 -26.21 24.25 -32.14
CA ASP A 407 -27.34 24.42 -31.25
C ASP A 407 -28.28 25.50 -31.78
N PRO A 408 -29.55 25.18 -32.09
CA PRO A 408 -30.48 26.15 -32.68
C PRO A 408 -30.74 27.36 -31.78
N GLY A 409 -30.65 27.20 -30.43
CA GLY A 409 -30.93 28.25 -29.48
C GLY A 409 -29.77 29.21 -29.20
N ARG A 410 -28.50 28.79 -29.44
CA ARG A 410 -27.32 29.58 -29.06
C ARG A 410 -26.34 29.89 -30.21
N ARG A 411 -26.59 29.37 -31.41
CA ARG A 411 -25.72 29.51 -32.58
C ARG A 411 -24.27 29.02 -32.44
N GLU A 412 -24.01 28.20 -31.40
CA GLU A 412 -22.70 27.58 -31.09
C GLU A 412 -22.76 26.10 -31.40
N GLU A 413 -21.60 25.50 -31.73
CA GLU A 413 -21.49 24.04 -31.85
C GLU A 413 -21.50 23.41 -30.47
N ARG A 414 -22.29 22.33 -30.33
CA ARG A 414 -22.40 21.54 -29.11
C ARG A 414 -22.36 20.06 -29.41
N TRP A 415 -21.92 19.29 -28.42
CA TRP A 415 -21.92 17.85 -28.48
C TRP A 415 -23.30 17.29 -28.18
N TYR A 416 -23.79 16.51 -29.11
CA TYR A 416 -25.02 15.71 -29.00
C TYR A 416 -24.64 14.23 -29.02
N VAL A 417 -25.58 13.40 -28.59
CA VAL A 417 -25.44 11.94 -28.64
C VAL A 417 -26.48 11.38 -29.58
N GLU A 418 -26.02 10.53 -30.49
CA GLU A 418 -26.86 9.79 -31.45
C GLU A 418 -26.68 8.29 -31.22
N VAL A 419 -27.59 7.52 -31.84
CA VAL A 419 -27.47 6.07 -31.87
C VAL A 419 -26.26 5.69 -32.73
N GLY A 420 -25.43 4.82 -32.23
CA GLY A 420 -24.33 4.21 -32.93
C GLY A 420 -24.72 2.87 -33.56
N GLU A 421 -23.83 1.88 -33.50
CA GLU A 421 -24.11 0.54 -34.02
C GLU A 421 -25.13 -0.20 -33.16
N ALA A 422 -25.88 -1.11 -33.77
CA ALA A 422 -26.76 -1.98 -33.02
C ALA A 422 -25.95 -2.88 -32.06
N PRO A 423 -26.44 -3.19 -30.83
CA PRO A 423 -25.77 -4.14 -29.96
C PRO A 423 -25.70 -5.50 -30.65
N ILE A 424 -24.51 -6.09 -30.64
CA ILE A 424 -24.25 -7.44 -31.19
C ILE A 424 -24.88 -8.49 -30.28
#